data_ecb69110f8cf2d5c932bc1bec49fd226
#
_entry.id   ecb69110f8cf2d5c932bc1bec49fd226
#
_cell.length_a   1.000
_cell.length_b   1.000
_cell.length_c   1.000
_cell.angle_alpha   90.00
_cell.angle_beta   90.00
_cell.angle_gamma   90.00
#
_symmetry.space_group_name_H-M   'P 1'
#
loop_
_entity.id
_entity.type
_entity.pdbx_description
1 polymer ?
#
loop_
_entity_poly.entity_id
_entity_poly.type
_entity_poly.pdbx_seq_one_letter_code
_entity_poly.pdbx_strand_id
1 'polypeptide(L)'
;LRKCVDSLLSQTLKEIEIVLVDDGSPDASGEIADEYQKKYSNVKTIHRENGGLGPARNTGIENATGEYVAFLDSDDWVESDMYEKLYLVASKENADIVVSGHCDFANDKAMVKKQHPLSGNVYDTPNSIKNVRKNLFGHSPKDQEVEAFPM
;
A
#
# COMPACT_ATOMS: atom_id res chain seq x y z
N LEU A 1 10.54 3.93 9.00
CA LEU A 1 10.80 2.64 8.36
C LEU A 1 10.60 1.45 9.32
N ARG A 2 11.30 1.34 10.49
CA ARG A 2 11.20 0.13 11.38
C ARG A 2 9.75 -0.18 11.78
N LYS A 3 8.98 0.81 12.24
CA LYS A 3 7.56 0.63 12.60
C LYS A 3 6.73 0.09 11.44
N CYS A 4 6.98 0.58 10.22
CA CYS A 4 6.35 0.11 8.99
C CYS A 4 6.63 -1.39 8.77
N VAL A 5 7.90 -1.78 8.70
CA VAL A 5 8.29 -3.17 8.42
C VAL A 5 7.85 -4.12 9.54
N ASP A 6 7.96 -3.71 10.81
CA ASP A 6 7.49 -4.51 11.95
C ASP A 6 5.97 -4.76 11.89
N SER A 7 5.18 -3.78 11.43
CA SER A 7 3.74 -3.95 11.23
C SER A 7 3.40 -4.96 10.13
N LEU A 8 4.23 -5.02 9.07
CA LEU A 8 4.10 -6.01 8.00
C LEU A 8 4.51 -7.42 8.47
N LEU A 9 5.57 -7.52 9.26
CA LEU A 9 6.03 -8.80 9.82
C LEU A 9 5.06 -9.37 10.86
N SER A 10 4.24 -8.53 11.49
CA SER A 10 3.23 -8.93 12.48
C SER A 10 1.90 -9.34 11.87
N GLN A 11 1.76 -9.36 10.54
CA GLN A 11 0.50 -9.72 9.89
C GLN A 11 0.05 -11.16 10.20
N THR A 12 -1.26 -11.35 10.33
CA THR A 12 -1.87 -12.67 10.50
C THR A 12 -1.83 -13.50 9.23
N LEU A 13 -1.89 -12.85 8.05
CA LEU A 13 -1.61 -13.48 6.75
C LEU A 13 -0.15 -13.91 6.71
N LYS A 14 0.10 -15.21 6.51
CA LYS A 14 1.46 -15.78 6.55
C LYS A 14 2.15 -15.77 5.18
N GLU A 15 1.38 -15.86 4.13
CA GLU A 15 1.83 -15.85 2.73
C GLU A 15 2.03 -14.41 2.25
N ILE A 16 2.91 -13.66 2.94
CA ILE A 16 3.24 -12.27 2.62
C ILE A 16 4.72 -12.15 2.24
N GLU A 17 4.99 -11.56 1.10
CA GLU A 17 6.30 -11.10 0.66
C GLU A 17 6.41 -9.60 0.93
N ILE A 18 7.55 -9.15 1.46
CA ILE A 18 7.83 -7.74 1.74
C ILE A 18 8.98 -7.30 0.84
N VAL A 19 8.71 -6.41 -0.11
CA VAL A 19 9.71 -5.83 -1.01
C VAL A 19 10.01 -4.40 -0.54
N LEU A 20 11.19 -4.19 0.03
CA LEU A 20 11.69 -2.89 0.44
C LEU A 20 12.48 -2.28 -0.72
N VAL A 21 12.01 -1.15 -1.24
CA VAL A 21 12.71 -0.44 -2.32
C VAL A 21 13.35 0.82 -1.73
N ASP A 22 14.66 0.83 -1.68
CA ASP A 22 15.46 1.99 -1.30
C ASP A 22 15.77 2.83 -2.55
N ASP A 23 15.11 3.96 -2.70
CA ASP A 23 15.25 4.88 -3.83
C ASP A 23 16.39 5.88 -3.61
N GLY A 24 17.56 5.37 -3.23
CA GLY A 24 18.75 6.16 -3.01
C GLY A 24 18.66 7.05 -1.76
N SER A 25 18.24 6.48 -0.63
CA SER A 25 18.12 7.20 0.64
C SER A 25 19.47 7.74 1.10
N PRO A 26 19.55 9.01 1.52
CA PRO A 26 20.79 9.61 2.00
C PRO A 26 21.09 9.28 3.46
N ASP A 27 20.18 8.61 4.16
CA ASP A 27 20.27 8.22 5.57
C ASP A 27 20.48 6.70 5.73
N ALA A 28 20.38 6.19 6.96
CA ALA A 28 20.53 4.78 7.28
C ALA A 28 19.36 3.88 6.81
N SER A 29 18.39 4.38 6.03
CA SER A 29 17.22 3.60 5.64
C SER A 29 17.58 2.37 4.81
N GLY A 30 18.54 2.50 3.88
CA GLY A 30 19.04 1.37 3.09
C GLY A 30 19.69 0.30 3.95
N GLU A 31 20.54 0.69 4.91
CA GLU A 31 21.19 -0.25 5.85
C GLU A 31 20.15 -0.98 6.72
N ILE A 32 19.13 -0.26 7.19
CA ILE A 32 18.02 -0.83 7.95
C ILE A 32 17.24 -1.84 7.11
N ALA A 33 16.99 -1.55 5.84
CA ALA A 33 16.31 -2.49 4.94
C ALA A 33 17.12 -3.77 4.76
N ASP A 34 18.44 -3.67 4.62
CA ASP A 34 19.36 -4.82 4.52
C ASP A 34 19.37 -5.66 5.80
N GLU A 35 19.29 -5.03 6.98
CA GLU A 35 19.18 -5.74 8.25
C GLU A 35 17.92 -6.64 8.27
N TYR A 36 16.78 -6.12 7.79
CA TYR A 36 15.53 -6.89 7.71
C TYR A 36 15.65 -8.05 6.70
N GLN A 37 16.18 -7.81 5.51
CA GLN A 37 16.41 -8.86 4.52
C GLN A 37 17.32 -9.99 5.06
N LYS A 38 18.36 -9.66 5.81
CA LYS A 38 19.25 -10.68 6.43
C LYS A 38 18.56 -11.50 7.50
N LYS A 39 17.58 -10.91 8.19
CA LYS A 39 16.90 -11.53 9.33
C LYS A 39 15.64 -12.31 8.96
N TYR A 40 14.93 -11.93 7.90
CA TYR A 40 13.65 -12.48 7.53
C TYR A 40 13.66 -12.95 6.08
N SER A 41 13.36 -14.23 5.86
CA SER A 41 13.40 -14.87 4.54
C SER A 41 12.33 -14.38 3.56
N ASN A 42 11.26 -13.77 4.09
CA ASN A 42 10.17 -13.19 3.30
C ASN A 42 10.35 -11.68 3.04
N VAL A 43 11.52 -11.13 3.39
CA VAL A 43 11.88 -9.72 3.11
C VAL A 43 12.96 -9.67 2.05
N LYS A 44 12.74 -8.87 1.01
CA LYS A 44 13.68 -8.58 -0.07
C LYS A 44 13.95 -7.08 -0.12
N THR A 45 15.20 -6.68 -0.20
CA THR A 45 15.61 -5.27 -0.38
C THR A 45 16.17 -5.04 -1.78
N ILE A 46 15.82 -3.91 -2.37
CA ILE A 46 16.29 -3.48 -3.69
C ILE A 46 16.77 -2.04 -3.56
N HIS A 47 18.06 -1.83 -3.83
CA HIS A 47 18.64 -0.49 -3.91
C HIS A 47 18.60 0.01 -5.35
N ARG A 48 18.28 1.26 -5.55
CA ARG A 48 18.31 1.93 -6.86
C ARG A 48 18.77 3.37 -6.74
N GLU A 49 19.16 3.97 -7.85
CA GLU A 49 19.37 5.42 -7.92
C GLU A 49 18.03 6.14 -7.72
N ASN A 50 18.08 7.29 -7.02
CA ASN A 50 16.89 8.08 -6.75
C ASN A 50 16.18 8.49 -8.05
N GLY A 51 14.93 8.09 -8.18
CA GLY A 51 14.08 8.39 -9.32
C GLY A 51 12.68 8.86 -8.91
N GLY A 52 12.44 8.92 -7.61
CA GLY A 52 11.17 9.33 -7.04
C GLY A 52 10.18 8.17 -6.87
N LEU A 53 9.04 8.48 -6.26
CA LEU A 53 8.05 7.51 -5.78
C LEU A 53 7.49 6.59 -6.89
N GLY A 54 7.17 7.14 -8.06
CA GLY A 54 6.61 6.35 -9.16
C GLY A 54 7.55 5.25 -9.65
N PRO A 55 8.79 5.56 -10.06
CA PRO A 55 9.80 4.57 -10.41
C PRO A 55 10.12 3.57 -9.28
N ALA A 56 10.14 4.01 -8.02
CA ALA A 56 10.34 3.11 -6.89
C ALA A 56 9.20 2.08 -6.76
N ARG A 57 7.94 2.51 -6.89
CA ARG A 57 6.78 1.61 -6.90
C ARG A 57 6.82 0.64 -8.09
N ASN A 58 7.19 1.09 -9.29
CA ASN A 58 7.36 0.21 -10.45
C ASN A 58 8.42 -0.86 -10.18
N THR A 59 9.56 -0.50 -9.60
CA THR A 59 10.58 -1.46 -9.18
C THR A 59 10.02 -2.48 -8.19
N GLY A 60 9.16 -2.07 -7.25
CA GLY A 60 8.46 -2.97 -6.33
C GLY A 60 7.56 -3.97 -7.09
N ILE A 61 6.73 -3.49 -8.04
CA ILE A 61 5.85 -4.34 -8.86
C ILE A 61 6.66 -5.36 -9.67
N GLU A 62 7.73 -4.93 -10.34
CA GLU A 62 8.58 -5.79 -11.17
C GLU A 62 9.25 -6.92 -10.38
N ASN A 63 9.38 -6.75 -9.08
CA ASN A 63 10.06 -7.69 -8.18
C ASN A 63 9.11 -8.44 -7.25
N ALA A 64 7.83 -8.13 -7.26
CA ALA A 64 6.81 -8.83 -6.51
C ALA A 64 6.44 -10.16 -7.19
N THR A 65 6.18 -11.20 -6.38
CA THR A 65 5.78 -12.53 -6.84
C THR A 65 4.37 -12.91 -6.39
N GLY A 66 3.75 -12.11 -5.53
CA GLY A 66 2.41 -12.34 -4.99
C GLY A 66 1.30 -12.15 -6.03
N GLU A 67 0.16 -12.79 -5.79
CA GLU A 67 -1.06 -12.63 -6.60
C GLU A 67 -1.60 -11.20 -6.54
N TYR A 68 -1.49 -10.55 -5.38
CA TYR A 68 -1.87 -9.17 -5.14
C TYR A 68 -0.67 -8.35 -4.70
N VAL A 69 -0.64 -7.08 -5.08
CA VAL A 69 0.38 -6.11 -4.66
C VAL A 69 -0.29 -5.01 -3.84
N ALA A 70 0.30 -4.68 -2.70
CA ALA A 70 -0.08 -3.54 -1.89
C ALA A 70 1.11 -2.59 -1.70
N PHE A 71 0.83 -1.30 -1.61
CA PHE A 71 1.84 -0.28 -1.32
C PHE A 71 1.63 0.28 0.07
N LEU A 72 2.72 0.44 0.80
CA LEU A 72 2.74 1.08 2.11
C LEU A 72 3.92 2.05 2.15
N ASP A 73 3.64 3.29 2.48
CA ASP A 73 4.68 4.30 2.62
C ASP A 73 5.48 4.06 3.92
N SER A 74 6.77 4.34 3.91
CA SER A 74 7.71 3.91 4.95
C SER A 74 7.52 4.59 6.31
N ASP A 75 6.72 5.64 6.39
CA ASP A 75 6.31 6.36 7.59
C ASP A 75 4.95 5.89 8.16
N ASP A 76 4.21 5.09 7.39
CA ASP A 76 2.95 4.50 7.80
C ASP A 76 3.10 3.10 8.44
N TRP A 77 2.01 2.58 8.98
CA TRP A 77 1.90 1.20 9.50
C TRP A 77 0.48 0.68 9.35
N VAL A 78 0.32 -0.64 9.44
CA VAL A 78 -0.95 -1.33 9.25
C VAL A 78 -1.34 -2.15 10.48
N GLU A 79 -2.64 -2.33 10.68
CA GLU A 79 -3.18 -3.26 11.68
C GLU A 79 -2.79 -4.70 11.35
N SER A 80 -2.55 -5.51 12.37
CA SER A 80 -1.99 -6.86 12.22
C SER A 80 -2.84 -7.84 11.40
N ASP A 81 -4.13 -7.60 11.25
CA ASP A 81 -5.07 -8.44 10.48
C ASP A 81 -5.55 -7.79 9.18
N MET A 82 -4.96 -6.67 8.79
CA MET A 82 -5.41 -5.89 7.65
C MET A 82 -5.32 -6.68 6.34
N TYR A 83 -4.15 -7.23 6.03
CA TYR A 83 -3.96 -7.94 4.75
C TYR A 83 -4.70 -9.27 4.69
N GLU A 84 -4.88 -9.96 5.81
CA GLU A 84 -5.73 -11.16 5.86
C GLU A 84 -7.18 -10.80 5.49
N LYS A 85 -7.73 -9.74 6.07
CA LYS A 85 -9.09 -9.26 5.76
C LYS A 85 -9.24 -8.82 4.31
N LEU A 86 -8.27 -8.11 3.77
CA LEU A 86 -8.29 -7.67 2.37
C LEU A 86 -8.21 -8.87 1.42
N TYR A 87 -7.33 -9.83 1.69
CA TYR A 87 -7.18 -11.03 0.89
C TYR A 87 -8.45 -11.91 0.92
N LEU A 88 -9.09 -12.07 2.09
CA LEU A 88 -10.35 -12.79 2.21
C LEU A 88 -11.45 -12.15 1.37
N VAL A 89 -11.55 -10.82 1.34
CA VAL A 89 -12.51 -10.11 0.49
C VAL A 89 -12.15 -10.28 -0.98
N ALA A 90 -10.88 -10.10 -1.36
CA ALA A 90 -10.39 -10.28 -2.73
C ALA A 90 -10.74 -11.66 -3.27
N SER A 91 -10.42 -12.71 -2.52
CA SER A 91 -10.67 -14.10 -2.91
C SER A 91 -12.15 -14.43 -2.97
N LYS A 92 -12.95 -13.96 -2.00
CA LYS A 92 -14.39 -14.24 -1.95
C LYS A 92 -15.14 -13.60 -3.12
N GLU A 93 -14.83 -12.35 -3.43
CA GLU A 93 -15.53 -11.57 -4.46
C GLU A 93 -14.84 -11.68 -5.85
N ASN A 94 -13.74 -12.44 -5.94
CA ASN A 94 -12.88 -12.53 -7.14
C ASN A 94 -12.53 -11.13 -7.67
N ALA A 95 -12.09 -10.25 -6.75
CA ALA A 95 -11.89 -8.85 -7.03
C ALA A 95 -10.45 -8.56 -7.49
N ASP A 96 -10.28 -7.75 -8.53
CA ASP A 96 -8.97 -7.29 -8.98
C ASP A 96 -8.36 -6.25 -8.03
N ILE A 97 -9.21 -5.46 -7.34
CA ILE A 97 -8.80 -4.39 -6.43
C ILE A 97 -9.68 -4.40 -5.19
N VAL A 98 -9.07 -4.37 -4.02
CA VAL A 98 -9.75 -4.16 -2.73
C VAL A 98 -9.19 -2.90 -2.08
N VAL A 99 -10.09 -2.03 -1.60
CA VAL A 99 -9.73 -0.75 -0.98
C VAL A 99 -10.18 -0.73 0.47
N SER A 100 -9.27 -0.39 1.38
CA SER A 100 -9.58 -0.18 2.80
C SER A 100 -9.70 1.31 3.14
N GLY A 101 -10.29 1.59 4.30
CA GLY A 101 -10.17 2.91 4.93
C GLY A 101 -8.80 3.10 5.56
N HIS A 102 -8.51 4.31 5.99
CA HIS A 102 -7.30 4.66 6.73
C HIS A 102 -7.63 5.44 8.00
N CYS A 103 -6.64 5.56 8.88
CA CYS A 103 -6.74 6.35 10.09
C CYS A 103 -5.66 7.42 10.08
N ASP A 104 -6.04 8.68 10.30
CA ASP A 104 -5.06 9.74 10.52
C ASP A 104 -4.65 9.75 12.00
N PHE A 105 -3.36 9.74 12.24
CA PHE A 105 -2.77 9.85 13.55
C PHE A 105 -2.21 11.26 13.74
N ALA A 106 -2.74 12.01 14.69
CA ALA A 106 -2.21 13.31 15.06
C ALA A 106 -1.83 13.32 16.54
N ASN A 107 -0.56 13.59 16.84
CA ASN A 107 -0.04 13.82 18.20
C ASN A 107 -0.35 12.70 19.24
N ASP A 108 -0.26 11.45 18.88
CA ASP A 108 -0.47 10.26 19.71
C ASP A 108 -1.83 10.19 20.44
N LYS A 109 -2.78 11.06 20.15
CA LYS A 109 -3.99 11.20 20.98
C LYS A 109 -5.33 11.12 20.25
N ALA A 110 -5.39 11.13 18.94
CA ALA A 110 -6.68 11.02 18.25
C ALA A 110 -6.55 10.23 16.95
N MET A 111 -7.16 9.07 16.89
CA MET A 111 -7.42 8.38 15.63
C MET A 111 -8.71 8.93 15.02
N VAL A 112 -8.60 9.57 13.88
CA VAL A 112 -9.76 9.84 13.02
C VAL A 112 -9.84 8.72 11.99
N LYS A 113 -10.81 7.81 12.16
CA LYS A 113 -11.08 6.78 11.14
C LYS A 113 -11.76 7.44 9.95
N LYS A 114 -11.13 7.35 8.79
CA LYS A 114 -11.71 7.78 7.52
C LYS A 114 -12.12 6.55 6.72
N GLN A 115 -13.42 6.44 6.47
CA GLN A 115 -13.95 5.41 5.60
C GLN A 115 -13.75 5.86 4.14
N HIS A 116 -13.22 4.98 3.31
CA HIS A 116 -13.07 5.28 1.89
C HIS A 116 -14.45 5.48 1.24
N PRO A 117 -14.64 6.47 0.34
CA PRO A 117 -15.93 6.75 -0.30
C PRO A 117 -16.52 5.54 -1.05
N LEU A 118 -15.68 4.61 -1.50
CA LEU A 118 -16.09 3.38 -2.19
C LEU A 118 -16.35 2.20 -1.24
N SER A 119 -16.23 2.40 0.08
CA SER A 119 -16.35 1.33 1.08
C SER A 119 -17.73 0.68 1.08
N GLY A 120 -17.77 -0.64 1.28
CA GLY A 120 -19.00 -1.42 1.44
C GLY A 120 -19.70 -1.79 0.13
N ASN A 121 -19.12 -1.52 -1.02
CA ASN A 121 -19.70 -1.84 -2.33
C ASN A 121 -18.75 -2.70 -3.17
N VAL A 122 -19.33 -3.53 -4.04
CA VAL A 122 -18.65 -4.24 -5.12
C VAL A 122 -18.93 -3.52 -6.44
N TYR A 123 -17.90 -3.32 -7.24
CA TYR A 123 -17.97 -2.56 -8.50
C TYR A 123 -17.58 -3.48 -9.66
N ASP A 124 -18.56 -4.10 -10.31
CA ASP A 124 -18.39 -5.13 -11.34
C ASP A 124 -18.98 -4.76 -12.71
N THR A 125 -19.64 -3.61 -12.80
CA THR A 125 -20.25 -3.15 -14.05
C THR A 125 -19.47 -1.99 -14.68
N PRO A 126 -19.57 -1.76 -16.01
CA PRO A 126 -18.91 -0.63 -16.67
C PRO A 126 -19.22 0.74 -16.04
N ASN A 127 -20.44 0.94 -15.57
CA ASN A 127 -20.84 2.19 -14.91
C ASN A 127 -20.27 2.30 -13.50
N SER A 128 -20.21 1.21 -12.75
CA SER A 128 -19.60 1.19 -11.41
C SER A 128 -18.09 1.37 -11.51
N ILE A 129 -17.41 0.73 -12.48
CA ILE A 129 -15.98 0.92 -12.77
C ILE A 129 -15.70 2.38 -13.15
N LYS A 130 -16.57 3.04 -13.91
CA LYS A 130 -16.44 4.47 -14.22
C LYS A 130 -16.46 5.33 -12.95
N ASN A 131 -17.29 4.99 -11.97
CA ASN A 131 -17.33 5.67 -10.69
C ASN A 131 -16.05 5.42 -9.86
N VAL A 132 -15.53 4.19 -9.88
CA VAL A 132 -14.23 3.86 -9.25
C VAL A 132 -13.13 4.71 -9.87
N ARG A 133 -12.99 4.73 -11.20
CA ARG A 133 -12.00 5.54 -11.89
C ARG A 133 -12.12 7.03 -11.55
N LYS A 134 -13.34 7.55 -11.49
CA LYS A 134 -13.60 8.93 -11.09
C LYS A 134 -13.13 9.25 -9.68
N ASN A 135 -13.29 8.33 -8.74
CA ASN A 135 -12.97 8.54 -7.33
C ASN A 135 -11.52 8.16 -6.96
N LEU A 136 -10.85 7.27 -7.71
CA LEU A 136 -9.45 6.87 -7.45
C LEU A 136 -8.44 7.70 -8.25
N PHE A 137 -8.78 8.08 -9.50
CA PHE A 137 -7.83 8.72 -10.42
C PHE A 137 -8.17 10.19 -10.72
N GLY A 138 -9.17 10.74 -10.02
CA GLY A 138 -9.62 12.10 -10.22
C GLY A 138 -10.50 12.29 -11.46
N HIS A 139 -11.00 13.50 -11.63
CA HIS A 139 -11.83 13.89 -12.77
C HIS A 139 -10.96 14.23 -14.01
N SER A 140 -11.57 14.15 -15.19
CA SER A 140 -10.96 14.68 -16.41
C SER A 140 -10.57 16.16 -16.21
N PRO A 141 -9.49 16.67 -16.87
CA PRO A 141 -9.10 18.07 -16.77
C PRO A 141 -10.18 19.11 -17.11
N LYS A 142 -11.32 18.64 -17.61
CA LYS A 142 -12.51 19.50 -17.91
C LYS A 142 -13.45 19.65 -16.71
N ASP A 143 -13.29 18.84 -15.68
CA ASP A 143 -14.08 18.94 -14.45
C ASP A 143 -13.19 19.69 -13.44
N GLN A 144 -13.46 20.97 -13.22
CA GLN A 144 -12.68 21.80 -12.29
C GLN A 144 -12.72 21.21 -10.89
N GLU A 145 -11.56 21.25 -10.23
CA GLU A 145 -11.25 20.87 -8.85
C GLU A 145 -11.20 19.36 -8.61
N VAL A 146 -9.97 18.84 -8.75
CA VAL A 146 -9.59 17.53 -8.22
C VAL A 146 -8.57 17.74 -7.13
N GLU A 147 -8.96 17.50 -5.90
CA GLU A 147 -7.98 17.10 -4.90
C GLU A 147 -7.47 15.72 -5.33
N ALA A 148 -6.26 15.68 -5.87
CA ALA A 148 -5.54 14.44 -6.03
C ALA A 148 -5.35 13.86 -4.63
N PHE A 149 -5.97 12.71 -4.34
CA PHE A 149 -5.59 11.97 -3.17
C PHE A 149 -4.13 11.57 -3.33
N PRO A 150 -3.24 11.93 -2.39
CA PRO A 150 -1.91 11.36 -2.40
C PRO A 150 -2.07 9.84 -2.30
N MET A 151 -1.57 9.16 -3.33
CA MET A 151 -1.40 7.71 -3.28
C MET A 151 -0.33 7.37 -2.28
#